data_79861f60c166d22dcc93cf9d84d289a4
#
_entry.id   79861f60c166d22dcc93cf9d84d289a4
#
_cell.length_a   1.000
_cell.length_b   1.000
_cell.length_c   1.000
_cell.angle_alpha   90.00
_cell.angle_beta   90.00
_cell.angle_gamma   90.00
#
_symmetry.space_group_name_H-M   'P 1'
#
loop_
_entity.id
_entity.type
_entity.pdbx_description
1 polymer ?
#
loop_
_entity_poly.entity_id
_entity_poly.type
_entity_poly.pdbx_seq_one_letter_code
_entity_poly.pdbx_strand_id
1 'polypeptide(L)'
;MKNIYKLFLLLLMLFCINIGFTQNEISSPYSGFGIGKLSSGTSVTSQSMGGISYAIQNPYFVNFKNPASYVAFDSLTFLADASFYALFTTLRTETKTQKNNSVRPAYLAIGLPVTRHWRTSVGVLPFSDLGYTILNSKTDEHIGKISYTYKGNGGLIQLFWGNAFQLYKGLSVGINTSYLFGHLATTRIAEIEGSNYFNSAIDNSLNVNGIYLSGGVQYFFNLKEKHRIGLGAIYENSLYLSVRKNETVTIFQGRYENMIGQDIISNINGKRGRMIIPQSIGAGTSYHYANRFLIGLDATWHQWEKFKLMNQSDSL
;
A
#
# COMPACT_ATOMS: atom_id res chain seq x y z
N MET A 1 36.31 16.17 7.61
CA MET A 1 35.65 14.90 7.92
C MET A 1 35.01 14.85 9.31
N LYS A 2 35.65 15.25 10.42
CA LYS A 2 35.05 15.25 11.78
C LYS A 2 33.72 16.01 11.94
N ASN A 3 33.46 17.05 11.16
CA ASN A 3 32.21 17.82 11.24
C ASN A 3 31.03 17.18 10.49
N ILE A 4 31.31 16.36 9.48
CA ILE A 4 30.29 15.63 8.72
C ILE A 4 29.65 14.51 9.57
N TYR A 5 30.47 13.81 10.38
CA TYR A 5 29.94 12.79 11.31
C TYR A 5 29.08 13.41 12.41
N LYS A 6 29.45 14.61 12.92
CA LYS A 6 28.62 15.32 13.90
C LYS A 6 27.28 15.76 13.31
N LEU A 7 27.29 16.24 12.08
CA LEU A 7 26.05 16.62 11.36
C LEU A 7 25.17 15.40 11.09
N PHE A 8 25.76 14.28 10.68
CA PHE A 8 25.05 13.01 10.46
C PHE A 8 24.47 12.45 11.76
N LEU A 9 25.22 12.51 12.88
CA LEU A 9 24.76 12.08 14.20
C LEU A 9 23.64 12.99 14.73
N LEU A 10 23.71 14.28 14.49
CA LEU A 10 22.67 15.25 14.85
C LEU A 10 21.39 15.02 14.03
N LEU A 11 21.50 14.74 12.73
CA LEU A 11 20.39 14.37 11.86
C LEU A 11 19.75 13.05 12.29
N LEU A 12 20.56 12.06 12.68
CA LEU A 12 20.09 10.77 13.20
C LEU A 12 19.36 10.94 14.56
N MET A 13 19.88 11.78 15.45
CA MET A 13 19.21 12.12 16.72
C MET A 13 17.89 12.85 16.52
N LEU A 14 17.82 13.80 15.58
CA LEU A 14 16.57 14.49 15.22
C LEU A 14 15.51 13.52 14.64
N PHE A 15 15.93 12.48 13.95
CA PHE A 15 15.04 11.45 13.42
C PHE A 15 14.48 10.54 14.53
N CYS A 16 15.20 10.32 15.62
CA CYS A 16 14.78 9.50 16.74
C CYS A 16 13.76 10.17 17.69
N ILE A 17 13.62 11.50 17.67
CA ILE A 17 12.80 12.24 18.66
C ILE A 17 11.29 12.19 18.36
N ASN A 18 10.87 11.75 17.15
CA ASN A 18 9.45 11.80 16.73
C ASN A 18 8.71 10.44 16.68
N ILE A 19 9.19 9.41 17.39
CA ILE A 19 8.56 8.06 17.38
C ILE A 19 7.40 7.95 18.41
N GLY A 20 6.79 9.06 18.82
CA GLY A 20 5.89 9.07 19.97
C GLY A 20 4.38 9.15 19.72
N PHE A 21 3.90 9.36 18.50
CA PHE A 21 2.46 9.50 18.27
C PHE A 21 2.00 8.62 17.10
N THR A 22 1.74 7.34 17.39
CA THR A 22 0.87 6.54 16.52
C THR A 22 -0.57 7.03 16.71
N GLN A 23 -0.94 8.08 16.00
CA GLN A 23 -2.34 8.44 15.86
C GLN A 23 -3.02 7.28 15.13
N ASN A 24 -4.13 6.77 15.68
CA ASN A 24 -5.02 5.87 14.97
C ASN A 24 -5.52 6.59 13.72
N GLU A 25 -4.86 6.35 12.61
CA GLU A 25 -5.13 7.04 11.36
C GLU A 25 -6.38 6.46 10.73
N ILE A 26 -7.49 7.18 10.84
CA ILE A 26 -8.70 6.87 10.10
C ILE A 26 -8.43 7.19 8.62
N SER A 27 -8.20 6.16 7.84
CA SER A 27 -7.94 6.27 6.40
C SER A 27 -9.25 6.45 5.63
N SER A 28 -10.13 5.48 5.74
CA SER A 28 -11.43 5.47 5.07
C SER A 28 -12.26 4.30 5.57
N PRO A 29 -13.60 4.45 5.75
CA PRO A 29 -14.50 3.32 6.02
C PRO A 29 -14.40 2.21 4.97
N TYR A 30 -14.11 2.56 3.72
CA TYR A 30 -13.93 1.59 2.62
C TYR A 30 -12.69 0.72 2.76
N SER A 31 -11.72 1.08 3.63
CA SER A 31 -10.58 0.21 3.93
C SER A 31 -10.95 -1.01 4.75
N GLY A 32 -12.19 -1.13 5.25
CA GLY A 32 -12.67 -2.27 6.01
C GLY A 32 -12.87 -3.56 5.19
N PHE A 33 -12.68 -3.53 3.88
CA PHE A 33 -12.84 -4.68 3.01
C PHE A 33 -11.50 -5.31 2.63
N GLY A 34 -11.46 -6.64 2.64
CA GLY A 34 -10.30 -7.42 2.19
C GLY A 34 -9.01 -7.10 2.96
N ILE A 35 -8.02 -6.59 2.25
CA ILE A 35 -6.70 -6.21 2.78
C ILE A 35 -6.53 -4.70 3.01
N GLY A 36 -7.63 -3.96 3.00
CA GLY A 36 -7.61 -2.51 3.10
C GLY A 36 -7.60 -1.81 1.74
N LYS A 37 -7.42 -0.49 1.78
CA LYS A 37 -7.28 0.33 0.58
C LYS A 37 -5.92 0.08 -0.06
N LEU A 38 -5.91 -0.38 -1.31
CA LEU A 38 -4.68 -0.56 -2.06
C LEU A 38 -4.02 0.78 -2.36
N SER A 39 -2.70 0.82 -2.26
CA SER A 39 -1.88 1.92 -2.75
C SER A 39 -1.87 1.93 -4.28
N SER A 40 -1.69 3.10 -4.89
CA SER A 40 -1.57 3.20 -6.35
C SER A 40 -0.38 2.42 -6.93
N GLY A 41 0.64 2.13 -6.11
CA GLY A 41 1.85 1.46 -6.55
C GLY A 41 2.64 2.25 -7.61
N THR A 42 2.45 3.58 -7.67
CA THR A 42 3.14 4.48 -8.59
C THR A 42 3.86 5.59 -7.83
N SER A 43 4.91 6.16 -8.40
CA SER A 43 5.61 7.30 -7.82
C SER A 43 4.69 8.52 -7.71
N VAL A 44 4.99 9.43 -6.78
CA VAL A 44 4.25 10.70 -6.63
C VAL A 44 4.34 11.53 -7.91
N THR A 45 5.47 11.49 -8.60
CA THR A 45 5.61 12.14 -9.91
C THR A 45 4.66 11.55 -10.96
N SER A 46 4.52 10.22 -11.02
CA SER A 46 3.53 9.58 -11.91
C SER A 46 2.10 9.96 -11.52
N GLN A 47 1.79 10.03 -10.23
CA GLN A 47 0.47 10.43 -9.75
C GLN A 47 0.12 11.88 -10.11
N SER A 48 1.09 12.79 -10.08
CA SER A 48 0.88 14.18 -10.53
C SER A 48 0.57 14.30 -12.03
N MET A 49 0.90 13.25 -12.80
CA MET A 49 0.58 13.11 -14.23
C MET A 49 -0.63 12.20 -14.50
N GLY A 50 -1.55 12.06 -13.52
CA GLY A 50 -2.72 11.19 -13.64
C GLY A 50 -2.44 9.69 -13.43
N GLY A 51 -1.27 9.33 -12.93
CA GLY A 51 -0.88 7.93 -12.63
C GLY A 51 -0.20 7.19 -13.77
N ILE A 52 0.00 7.84 -14.94
CA ILE A 52 0.71 7.22 -16.07
C ILE A 52 2.12 6.82 -15.67
N SER A 53 2.53 5.60 -16.03
CA SER A 53 3.79 5.02 -15.60
C SER A 53 4.36 3.98 -16.57
N TYR A 54 3.53 3.29 -17.36
CA TYR A 54 3.98 2.13 -18.12
C TYR A 54 4.94 2.47 -19.23
N ALA A 55 4.71 3.59 -19.92
CA ALA A 55 5.56 4.09 -20.99
C ALA A 55 6.29 5.39 -20.62
N ILE A 56 6.71 5.53 -19.35
CA ILE A 56 7.42 6.71 -18.86
C ILE A 56 8.85 6.32 -18.47
N GLN A 57 9.82 7.06 -19.02
CA GLN A 57 11.24 7.00 -18.64
C GLN A 57 11.68 8.39 -18.20
N ASN A 58 12.28 8.46 -17.02
CA ASN A 58 12.82 9.69 -16.47
C ASN A 58 14.03 9.38 -15.57
N PRO A 59 15.15 10.11 -15.68
CA PRO A 59 16.33 9.87 -14.84
C PRO A 59 16.18 10.39 -13.40
N TYR A 60 15.15 11.19 -13.10
CA TYR A 60 15.04 11.94 -11.84
C TYR A 60 14.08 11.33 -10.81
N PHE A 61 13.39 10.23 -11.12
CA PHE A 61 12.57 9.50 -10.16
C PHE A 61 12.54 8.00 -10.47
N VAL A 62 12.23 7.19 -9.45
CA VAL A 62 12.11 5.74 -9.59
C VAL A 62 10.69 5.38 -10.01
N ASN A 63 10.52 4.89 -11.22
CA ASN A 63 9.25 4.36 -11.70
C ASN A 63 9.16 2.86 -11.41
N PHE A 64 8.88 2.50 -10.16
CA PHE A 64 8.83 1.10 -9.71
C PHE A 64 7.63 0.32 -10.27
N LYS A 65 6.65 0.99 -10.89
CA LYS A 65 5.50 0.30 -11.53
C LYS A 65 5.90 -0.40 -12.82
N ASN A 66 6.84 0.17 -13.60
CA ASN A 66 7.45 -0.52 -14.73
C ASN A 66 8.97 -0.58 -14.56
N PRO A 67 9.52 -1.70 -14.10
CA PRO A 67 10.95 -1.81 -13.82
C PRO A 67 11.84 -1.61 -15.05
N ALA A 68 11.34 -1.80 -16.29
CA ALA A 68 12.10 -1.50 -17.50
C ALA A 68 12.53 -0.03 -17.62
N SER A 69 11.85 0.88 -16.90
CA SER A 69 12.17 2.31 -16.89
C SER A 69 13.49 2.65 -16.20
N TYR A 70 14.04 1.77 -15.37
CA TYR A 70 15.28 2.05 -14.61
C TYR A 70 16.48 2.28 -15.55
N VAL A 71 16.46 1.79 -16.79
CA VAL A 71 17.51 2.08 -17.78
C VAL A 71 17.71 3.56 -18.04
N ALA A 72 16.72 4.40 -17.68
CA ALA A 72 16.79 5.85 -17.82
C ALA A 72 17.66 6.53 -16.73
N PHE A 73 18.05 5.83 -15.65
CA PHE A 73 18.92 6.44 -14.63
C PHE A 73 20.25 6.84 -15.22
N ASP A 74 20.75 8.01 -14.79
CA ASP A 74 22.04 8.50 -15.21
C ASP A 74 23.16 7.50 -14.89
N SER A 75 24.16 7.42 -15.76
CA SER A 75 25.26 6.47 -15.65
C SER A 75 26.27 6.82 -14.57
N LEU A 76 26.31 8.08 -14.13
CA LEU A 76 27.35 8.61 -13.25
C LEU A 76 26.88 8.91 -11.83
N THR A 77 25.57 8.87 -11.56
CA THR A 77 24.99 9.25 -10.26
C THR A 77 24.03 8.20 -9.75
N PHE A 78 23.95 8.06 -8.44
CA PHE A 78 22.84 7.35 -7.81
C PHE A 78 21.62 8.27 -7.70
N LEU A 79 20.45 7.68 -7.75
CA LEU A 79 19.18 8.37 -7.54
C LEU A 79 18.60 7.99 -6.19
N ALA A 80 18.34 8.97 -5.32
CA ALA A 80 17.55 8.78 -4.11
C ALA A 80 16.19 9.48 -4.29
N ASP A 81 15.11 8.73 -4.13
CA ASP A 81 13.74 9.20 -4.35
C ASP A 81 12.90 8.87 -3.11
N ALA A 82 12.42 9.88 -2.41
CA ALA A 82 11.60 9.76 -1.23
C ALA A 82 10.44 10.74 -1.28
N SER A 83 9.27 10.29 -0.87
CA SER A 83 8.06 11.12 -0.95
C SER A 83 7.11 10.86 0.20
N PHE A 84 6.25 11.86 0.47
CA PHE A 84 5.20 11.82 1.47
C PHE A 84 3.86 12.22 0.84
N TYR A 85 2.77 11.66 1.35
CA TYR A 85 1.42 12.10 1.05
C TYR A 85 0.87 12.95 2.21
N ALA A 86 0.29 14.10 1.87
CA ALA A 86 -0.62 14.81 2.76
C ALA A 86 -2.06 14.55 2.28
N LEU A 87 -2.85 13.90 3.10
CA LEU A 87 -4.23 13.53 2.77
C LEU A 87 -5.19 14.38 3.59
N PHE A 88 -6.06 15.10 2.89
CA PHE A 88 -7.14 15.89 3.47
C PHE A 88 -8.46 15.21 3.10
N THR A 89 -9.02 14.44 4.03
CA THR A 89 -10.23 13.65 3.79
C THR A 89 -11.42 14.29 4.46
N THR A 90 -12.52 14.46 3.72
CA THR A 90 -13.81 14.88 4.28
C THR A 90 -14.80 13.73 4.11
N LEU A 91 -15.23 13.16 5.22
CA LEU A 91 -16.29 12.16 5.28
C LEU A 91 -17.60 12.87 5.57
N ARG A 92 -18.60 12.63 4.73
CA ARG A 92 -19.91 13.28 4.85
C ARG A 92 -21.02 12.23 4.80
N THR A 93 -21.91 12.29 5.77
CA THR A 93 -23.23 11.63 5.75
C THR A 93 -24.31 12.68 5.60
N GLU A 94 -25.55 12.26 5.51
CA GLU A 94 -26.71 13.20 5.44
C GLU A 94 -26.75 14.17 6.64
N THR A 95 -26.31 13.70 7.82
CA THR A 95 -26.44 14.46 9.08
C THR A 95 -25.13 14.91 9.69
N LYS A 96 -23.98 14.37 9.25
CA LYS A 96 -22.67 14.62 9.87
C LYS A 96 -21.56 14.81 8.84
N THR A 97 -20.62 15.67 9.17
CA THR A 97 -19.38 15.86 8.39
C THR A 97 -18.20 15.73 9.32
N GLN A 98 -17.22 14.88 8.93
CA GLN A 98 -15.98 14.69 9.65
C GLN A 98 -14.80 14.99 8.71
N LYS A 99 -13.84 15.77 9.17
CA LYS A 99 -12.59 16.05 8.47
C LYS A 99 -11.46 15.30 9.14
N ASN A 100 -10.61 14.68 8.33
CA ASN A 100 -9.42 13.99 8.79
C ASN A 100 -8.23 14.40 7.92
N ASN A 101 -7.13 14.78 8.57
CA ASN A 101 -5.90 15.16 7.91
C ASN A 101 -4.80 14.19 8.35
N SER A 102 -4.06 13.63 7.41
CA SER A 102 -2.95 12.74 7.72
C SER A 102 -1.76 12.97 6.80
N VAL A 103 -0.56 12.76 7.33
CA VAL A 103 0.69 12.78 6.57
C VAL A 103 1.32 11.42 6.66
N ARG A 104 1.65 10.83 5.52
CA ARG A 104 2.17 9.45 5.44
C ARG A 104 3.36 9.37 4.50
N PRO A 105 4.35 8.50 4.79
CA PRO A 105 5.36 8.19 3.80
C PRO A 105 4.73 7.54 2.58
N ALA A 106 5.09 8.02 1.39
CA ALA A 106 4.65 7.45 0.13
C ALA A 106 5.56 6.31 -0.31
N TYR A 107 6.85 6.54 -0.30
CA TYR A 107 7.88 5.55 -0.59
C TYR A 107 9.28 6.12 -0.31
N LEU A 108 10.23 5.19 -0.21
CA LEU A 108 11.66 5.47 -0.26
C LEU A 108 12.27 4.49 -1.27
N ALA A 109 12.99 5.00 -2.27
CA ALA A 109 13.62 4.19 -3.28
C ALA A 109 15.01 4.74 -3.64
N ILE A 110 15.91 3.83 -4.00
CA ILE A 110 17.27 4.15 -4.45
C ILE A 110 17.47 3.47 -5.79
N GLY A 111 17.89 4.24 -6.80
CA GLY A 111 18.29 3.75 -8.11
C GLY A 111 19.81 3.84 -8.28
N LEU A 112 20.40 2.77 -8.82
CA LEU A 112 21.84 2.65 -9.01
C LEU A 112 22.16 2.21 -10.43
N PRO A 113 23.06 2.92 -11.14
CA PRO A 113 23.64 2.43 -12.38
C PRO A 113 24.73 1.37 -12.03
N VAL A 114 24.56 0.12 -12.47
CA VAL A 114 25.53 -0.95 -12.25
C VAL A 114 26.51 -1.01 -13.41
N THR A 115 25.98 -1.02 -14.64
CA THR A 115 26.77 -0.95 -15.87
C THR A 115 26.06 -0.05 -16.89
N ARG A 116 26.69 0.13 -18.05
CA ARG A 116 26.07 0.92 -19.15
C ARG A 116 24.70 0.39 -19.58
N HIS A 117 24.44 -0.91 -19.48
CA HIS A 117 23.19 -1.55 -19.94
C HIS A 117 22.35 -2.12 -18.78
N TRP A 118 22.85 -2.12 -17.56
CA TRP A 118 22.19 -2.68 -16.38
C TRP A 118 22.03 -1.62 -15.30
N ARG A 119 20.81 -1.47 -14.82
CA ARG A 119 20.43 -0.59 -13.71
C ARG A 119 19.66 -1.40 -12.68
N THR A 120 19.82 -1.04 -11.42
CA THR A 120 19.09 -1.67 -10.32
C THR A 120 18.40 -0.62 -9.47
N SER A 121 17.35 -1.02 -8.79
CA SER A 121 16.67 -0.18 -7.80
C SER A 121 16.21 -1.02 -6.63
N VAL A 122 16.25 -0.44 -5.44
CA VAL A 122 15.70 -1.02 -4.22
C VAL A 122 14.83 0.03 -3.53
N GLY A 123 13.74 -0.39 -2.93
CA GLY A 123 12.88 0.57 -2.24
C GLY A 123 11.79 -0.10 -1.41
N VAL A 124 11.15 0.73 -0.60
CA VAL A 124 10.05 0.35 0.27
C VAL A 124 8.88 1.29 0.02
N LEU A 125 7.68 0.71 -0.06
CA LEU A 125 6.44 1.46 -0.26
C LEU A 125 5.26 0.75 0.42
N PRO A 126 4.21 1.48 0.83
CA PRO A 126 2.98 0.87 1.29
C PRO A 126 2.28 0.17 0.12
N PHE A 127 1.84 -1.08 0.35
CA PHE A 127 1.04 -1.84 -0.61
C PHE A 127 -0.45 -1.68 -0.35
N SER A 128 -0.86 -1.73 0.92
CA SER A 128 -2.23 -1.45 1.34
C SER A 128 -2.27 -0.79 2.71
N ASP A 129 -3.39 -0.18 3.02
CA ASP A 129 -3.63 0.54 4.25
C ASP A 129 -5.03 0.24 4.79
N LEU A 130 -5.10 -0.18 6.05
CA LEU A 130 -6.31 -0.48 6.79
C LEU A 130 -6.43 0.50 7.95
N GLY A 131 -7.39 1.42 7.89
CA GLY A 131 -7.61 2.40 8.95
C GLY A 131 -9.04 2.90 8.96
N TYR A 132 -9.86 2.42 9.91
CA TYR A 132 -11.23 2.90 10.08
C TYR A 132 -11.70 2.76 11.53
N THR A 133 -12.64 3.63 11.90
CA THR A 133 -13.48 3.47 13.09
C THR A 133 -14.90 3.84 12.69
N ILE A 134 -15.80 2.87 12.75
CA ILE A 134 -17.21 3.03 12.42
C ILE A 134 -18.03 2.79 13.69
N LEU A 135 -18.85 3.77 14.04
CA LEU A 135 -19.77 3.70 15.16
C LEU A 135 -21.18 3.61 14.60
N ASN A 136 -21.94 2.62 15.06
CA ASN A 136 -23.35 2.47 14.75
C ASN A 136 -24.11 2.18 16.04
N SER A 137 -25.36 2.60 16.16
CA SER A 137 -26.19 2.30 17.31
C SER A 137 -27.60 1.94 16.86
N LYS A 138 -28.16 0.93 17.51
CA LYS A 138 -29.55 0.51 17.31
C LYS A 138 -30.23 0.44 18.68
N THR A 139 -31.45 0.90 18.76
CA THR A 139 -32.27 0.74 19.99
C THR A 139 -33.19 -0.45 19.76
N ASP A 140 -33.11 -1.41 20.67
CA ASP A 140 -34.00 -2.57 20.75
C ASP A 140 -35.04 -2.32 21.86
N GLU A 141 -36.26 -2.73 21.66
CA GLU A 141 -37.37 -2.49 22.60
C GLU A 141 -37.21 -3.23 23.93
N HIS A 142 -36.49 -4.36 23.94
CA HIS A 142 -36.35 -5.22 25.12
C HIS A 142 -34.98 -5.10 25.81
N ILE A 143 -33.95 -4.76 25.03
CA ILE A 143 -32.54 -4.77 25.50
C ILE A 143 -32.04 -3.35 25.73
N GLY A 144 -32.70 -2.36 25.10
CA GLY A 144 -32.26 -0.98 25.14
C GLY A 144 -31.31 -0.63 23.98
N LYS A 145 -30.44 0.33 24.18
CA LYS A 145 -29.53 0.82 23.15
C LYS A 145 -28.30 -0.07 23.06
N ILE A 146 -28.02 -0.57 21.86
CA ILE A 146 -26.84 -1.34 21.53
C ILE A 146 -25.91 -0.48 20.66
N SER A 147 -24.67 -0.36 21.08
CA SER A 147 -23.62 0.38 20.36
C SER A 147 -22.67 -0.61 19.70
N TYR A 148 -22.53 -0.52 18.40
CA TYR A 148 -21.58 -1.31 17.62
C TYR A 148 -20.40 -0.45 17.22
N THR A 149 -19.20 -0.91 17.56
CA THR A 149 -17.94 -0.27 17.17
C THR A 149 -17.13 -1.23 16.30
N TYR A 150 -16.78 -0.76 15.11
CA TYR A 150 -15.91 -1.51 14.19
C TYR A 150 -14.63 -0.70 14.01
N LYS A 151 -13.51 -1.29 14.39
CA LYS A 151 -12.17 -0.70 14.24
C LYS A 151 -11.32 -1.57 13.33
N GLY A 152 -10.51 -0.95 12.52
CA GLY A 152 -9.48 -1.63 11.74
C GLY A 152 -8.23 -0.78 11.69
N ASN A 153 -7.06 -1.41 11.83
CA ASN A 153 -5.79 -0.75 11.67
C ASN A 153 -4.73 -1.69 11.07
N GLY A 154 -3.69 -1.11 10.49
CA GLY A 154 -2.58 -1.83 9.91
C GLY A 154 -2.44 -1.62 8.42
N GLY A 155 -1.76 -2.55 7.75
CA GLY A 155 -1.51 -2.49 6.32
C GLY A 155 -0.41 -3.45 5.90
N LEU A 156 -0.19 -3.50 4.60
CA LEU A 156 0.88 -4.27 3.99
C LEU A 156 1.95 -3.34 3.43
N ILE A 157 3.20 -3.70 3.63
CA ILE A 157 4.37 -3.00 3.12
C ILE A 157 5.04 -3.88 2.07
N GLN A 158 5.53 -3.25 1.02
CA GLN A 158 6.28 -3.87 -0.06
C GLN A 158 7.72 -3.40 -0.01
N LEU A 159 8.65 -4.34 0.12
CA LEU A 159 10.07 -4.14 -0.15
C LEU A 159 10.36 -4.71 -1.52
N PHE A 160 10.91 -3.94 -2.44
CA PHE A 160 11.26 -4.42 -3.77
C PHE A 160 12.74 -4.28 -4.09
N TRP A 161 13.21 -5.20 -4.90
CA TRP A 161 14.51 -5.14 -5.57
C TRP A 161 14.28 -5.35 -7.05
N GLY A 162 14.62 -4.35 -7.84
CA GLY A 162 14.38 -4.32 -9.27
C GLY A 162 15.66 -4.25 -10.08
N ASN A 163 15.61 -4.87 -11.25
CA ASN A 163 16.70 -4.87 -12.20
C ASN A 163 16.15 -4.57 -13.60
N ALA A 164 16.85 -3.74 -14.35
CA ALA A 164 16.51 -3.40 -15.72
C ALA A 164 17.72 -3.54 -16.64
N PHE A 165 17.44 -4.03 -17.84
CA PHE A 165 18.43 -4.24 -18.89
C PHE A 165 17.99 -3.56 -20.18
N GLN A 166 18.91 -2.82 -20.75
CA GLN A 166 18.74 -2.28 -22.10
C GLN A 166 19.19 -3.35 -23.10
N LEU A 167 18.23 -3.99 -23.79
CA LEU A 167 18.50 -5.06 -24.74
C LEU A 167 18.94 -4.52 -26.09
N TYR A 168 18.28 -3.45 -26.53
CA TYR A 168 18.55 -2.80 -27.81
C TYR A 168 18.28 -1.29 -27.71
N LYS A 169 18.68 -0.52 -28.71
CA LYS A 169 18.41 0.92 -28.76
C LYS A 169 16.91 1.19 -28.68
N GLY A 170 16.49 1.79 -27.58
CA GLY A 170 15.08 2.06 -27.27
C GLY A 170 14.31 0.91 -26.61
N LEU A 171 14.79 -0.35 -26.62
CA LEU A 171 14.12 -1.49 -26.00
C LEU A 171 14.77 -1.82 -24.65
N SER A 172 13.95 -1.83 -23.63
CA SER A 172 14.34 -2.22 -22.27
C SER A 172 13.38 -3.22 -21.66
N VAL A 173 13.90 -4.07 -20.80
CA VAL A 173 13.14 -5.02 -19.99
C VAL A 173 13.56 -4.88 -18.53
N GLY A 174 12.67 -5.21 -17.62
CA GLY A 174 12.97 -5.16 -16.20
C GLY A 174 12.10 -6.12 -15.41
N ILE A 175 12.60 -6.46 -14.23
CA ILE A 175 11.91 -7.31 -13.25
C ILE A 175 12.09 -6.73 -11.87
N ASN A 176 11.02 -6.69 -11.07
CA ASN A 176 11.05 -6.47 -9.63
C ASN A 176 10.76 -7.79 -8.92
N THR A 177 11.59 -8.14 -7.98
CA THR A 177 11.31 -9.13 -6.94
C THR A 177 10.89 -8.38 -5.69
N SER A 178 9.72 -8.70 -5.18
CA SER A 178 9.13 -7.97 -4.05
C SER A 178 8.79 -8.90 -2.90
N TYR A 179 9.07 -8.46 -1.69
CA TYR A 179 8.62 -9.09 -0.46
C TYR A 179 7.51 -8.24 0.15
N LEU A 180 6.32 -8.83 0.24
CA LEU A 180 5.18 -8.25 0.94
C LEU A 180 5.13 -8.76 2.37
N PHE A 181 4.89 -7.88 3.32
CA PHE A 181 4.67 -8.24 4.71
C PHE A 181 3.83 -7.20 5.43
N GLY A 182 3.14 -7.61 6.48
CA GLY A 182 2.38 -6.69 7.29
C GLY A 182 1.41 -7.36 8.25
N HIS A 183 0.68 -6.50 8.94
CA HIS A 183 -0.28 -6.87 9.97
C HIS A 183 -1.59 -6.13 9.72
N LEU A 184 -2.69 -6.86 9.76
CA LEU A 184 -4.05 -6.32 9.64
C LEU A 184 -4.82 -6.71 10.90
N ALA A 185 -5.28 -5.73 11.65
CA ALA A 185 -6.07 -5.96 12.87
C ALA A 185 -7.47 -5.37 12.70
N THR A 186 -8.48 -6.14 13.11
CA THR A 186 -9.87 -5.69 13.14
C THR A 186 -10.52 -6.06 14.46
N THR A 187 -11.22 -5.11 15.06
CA THR A 187 -11.97 -5.30 16.30
C THR A 187 -13.43 -4.96 16.06
N ARG A 188 -14.32 -5.84 16.47
CA ARG A 188 -15.77 -5.64 16.43
C ARG A 188 -16.29 -5.71 17.87
N ILE A 189 -16.94 -4.66 18.32
CA ILE A 189 -17.41 -4.55 19.70
C ILE A 189 -18.92 -4.31 19.63
N ALA A 190 -19.66 -5.03 20.48
CA ALA A 190 -21.07 -4.78 20.75
C ALA A 190 -21.24 -4.49 22.24
N GLU A 191 -21.67 -3.27 22.55
CA GLU A 191 -21.91 -2.80 23.91
C GLU A 191 -23.38 -2.49 24.10
N ILE A 192 -23.99 -3.06 25.14
CA ILE A 192 -25.39 -2.89 25.51
C ILE A 192 -25.44 -1.86 26.68
N GLU A 193 -26.28 -0.86 26.55
CA GLU A 193 -26.42 0.15 27.59
C GLU A 193 -27.19 -0.44 28.78
N GLY A 194 -26.52 -0.61 29.93
CA GLY A 194 -27.07 -1.17 31.15
C GLY A 194 -26.09 -2.14 31.83
N SER A 195 -26.19 -2.29 33.15
CA SER A 195 -25.25 -3.09 33.95
C SER A 195 -25.55 -4.60 33.94
N ASN A 196 -26.70 -5.02 33.39
CA ASN A 196 -27.21 -6.40 33.54
C ASN A 196 -26.85 -7.30 32.33
N TYR A 197 -26.22 -6.74 31.31
CA TYR A 197 -25.89 -7.47 30.07
C TYR A 197 -24.38 -7.63 29.91
N PHE A 198 -24.00 -8.75 29.29
CA PHE A 198 -22.62 -8.92 28.84
C PHE A 198 -22.45 -8.30 27.45
N ASN A 199 -21.37 -7.59 27.32
CA ASN A 199 -20.88 -7.05 26.07
C ASN A 199 -19.99 -8.09 25.38
N SER A 200 -19.74 -7.91 24.09
CA SER A 200 -18.89 -8.82 23.35
C SER A 200 -17.88 -8.08 22.47
N ALA A 201 -16.70 -8.66 22.35
CA ALA A 201 -15.68 -8.20 21.42
C ALA A 201 -15.11 -9.35 20.60
N ILE A 202 -14.84 -9.11 19.35
CA ILE A 202 -14.15 -10.03 18.44
C ILE A 202 -12.91 -9.30 17.93
N ASP A 203 -11.75 -9.75 18.38
CA ASP A 203 -10.47 -9.26 17.94
C ASP A 203 -9.85 -10.22 16.93
N ASN A 204 -9.62 -9.74 15.74
CA ASN A 204 -9.04 -10.50 14.64
C ASN A 204 -7.71 -9.88 14.24
N SER A 205 -6.68 -10.68 14.07
CA SER A 205 -5.42 -10.24 13.50
C SER A 205 -4.89 -11.20 12.45
N LEU A 206 -4.40 -10.63 11.37
CA LEU A 206 -3.79 -11.35 10.25
C LEU A 206 -2.36 -10.88 10.08
N ASN A 207 -1.40 -11.78 10.24
CA ASN A 207 -0.03 -11.56 9.84
C ASN A 207 0.16 -12.15 8.44
N VAL A 208 0.59 -11.31 7.51
CA VAL A 208 0.67 -11.64 6.09
C VAL A 208 2.09 -11.47 5.61
N ASN A 209 2.59 -12.45 4.85
CA ASN A 209 3.88 -12.33 4.17
C ASN A 209 3.91 -13.17 2.89
N GLY A 210 4.78 -12.76 1.94
CA GLY A 210 5.01 -13.50 0.71
C GLY A 210 5.87 -12.77 -0.29
N ILE A 211 6.24 -13.46 -1.35
CA ILE A 211 7.08 -12.93 -2.42
C ILE A 211 6.26 -12.90 -3.70
N TYR A 212 6.45 -11.86 -4.50
CA TYR A 212 5.91 -11.79 -5.84
C TYR A 212 6.88 -11.14 -6.83
N LEU A 213 6.61 -11.37 -8.10
CA LEU A 213 7.39 -10.86 -9.21
C LEU A 213 6.51 -9.94 -10.05
N SER A 214 7.08 -8.83 -10.49
CA SER A 214 6.51 -8.01 -11.55
C SER A 214 7.54 -7.76 -12.62
N GLY A 215 7.13 -7.89 -13.87
CA GLY A 215 7.96 -7.65 -15.03
C GLY A 215 7.45 -6.50 -15.87
N GLY A 216 8.35 -5.87 -16.61
CA GLY A 216 7.99 -4.80 -17.53
C GLY A 216 8.85 -4.76 -18.75
N VAL A 217 8.28 -4.22 -19.81
CA VAL A 217 8.97 -3.94 -21.06
C VAL A 217 8.63 -2.52 -21.51
N GLN A 218 9.60 -1.84 -22.08
CA GLN A 218 9.40 -0.54 -22.72
C GLN A 218 10.14 -0.48 -24.03
N TYR A 219 9.50 0.18 -25.00
CA TYR A 219 10.11 0.48 -26.29
C TYR A 219 9.88 1.93 -26.64
N PHE A 220 10.99 2.67 -26.86
CA PHE A 220 10.98 4.07 -27.24
C PHE A 220 11.62 4.26 -28.61
N PHE A 221 10.94 4.98 -29.49
CA PHE A 221 11.46 5.33 -30.81
C PHE A 221 11.12 6.78 -31.19
N ASN A 222 12.00 7.37 -31.99
CA ASN A 222 11.83 8.72 -32.49
C ASN A 222 11.23 8.65 -33.89
N LEU A 223 10.09 9.32 -34.11
CA LEU A 223 9.50 9.48 -35.43
C LEU A 223 10.25 10.57 -36.23
N LYS A 224 10.63 11.65 -35.53
CA LYS A 224 11.41 12.79 -36.03
C LYS A 224 12.25 13.33 -34.87
N GLU A 225 13.14 14.28 -35.11
CA GLU A 225 14.03 14.83 -34.06
C GLU A 225 13.33 15.28 -32.79
N LYS A 226 12.09 15.78 -32.90
CA LYS A 226 11.32 16.31 -31.76
C LYS A 226 10.18 15.40 -31.28
N HIS A 227 9.91 14.30 -31.98
CA HIS A 227 8.75 13.44 -31.75
C HIS A 227 9.22 12.05 -31.29
N ARG A 228 9.01 11.74 -30.01
CA ARG A 228 9.33 10.44 -29.43
C ARG A 228 8.05 9.76 -28.96
N ILE A 229 7.88 8.50 -29.33
CA ILE A 229 6.80 7.63 -28.86
C ILE A 229 7.38 6.59 -27.92
N GLY A 230 6.70 6.37 -26.80
CA GLY A 230 6.94 5.30 -25.85
C GLY A 230 5.80 4.30 -25.85
N LEU A 231 6.12 3.02 -25.83
CA LEU A 231 5.21 1.92 -25.58
C LEU A 231 5.69 1.19 -24.35
N GLY A 232 4.79 0.80 -23.47
CA GLY A 232 5.12 0.07 -22.25
C GLY A 232 4.10 -1.00 -21.93
N ALA A 233 4.56 -2.11 -21.39
CA ALA A 233 3.69 -3.14 -20.83
C ALA A 233 4.25 -3.65 -19.52
N ILE A 234 3.37 -4.09 -18.63
CA ILE A 234 3.70 -4.70 -17.35
C ILE A 234 2.91 -5.98 -17.16
N TYR A 235 3.49 -6.88 -16.39
CA TYR A 235 2.84 -8.08 -15.88
C TYR A 235 3.20 -8.25 -14.41
N GLU A 236 2.18 -8.42 -13.58
CA GLU A 236 2.33 -8.77 -12.16
C GLU A 236 1.72 -10.15 -11.96
N ASN A 237 2.49 -11.11 -11.44
CA ASN A 237 1.98 -12.47 -11.23
C ASN A 237 0.97 -12.51 -10.07
N SER A 238 0.20 -13.59 -10.00
CA SER A 238 -0.64 -13.84 -8.82
C SER A 238 0.23 -14.01 -7.57
N LEU A 239 -0.16 -13.31 -6.48
CA LEU A 239 0.52 -13.40 -5.21
C LEU A 239 -0.12 -14.46 -4.33
N TYR A 240 0.70 -15.41 -3.89
CA TYR A 240 0.33 -16.41 -2.90
C TYR A 240 0.96 -16.05 -1.57
N LEU A 241 0.19 -15.37 -0.72
CA LEU A 241 0.66 -14.89 0.57
C LEU A 241 0.32 -15.90 1.67
N SER A 242 1.29 -16.16 2.54
CA SER A 242 1.06 -16.89 3.77
C SER A 242 0.34 -15.99 4.77
N VAL A 243 -0.72 -16.51 5.35
CA VAL A 243 -1.51 -15.78 6.37
C VAL A 243 -1.51 -16.59 7.65
N ARG A 244 -1.27 -15.91 8.78
CA ARG A 244 -1.46 -16.44 10.12
C ARG A 244 -2.54 -15.62 10.81
N LYS A 245 -3.67 -16.27 11.11
CA LYS A 245 -4.83 -15.66 11.76
C LYS A 245 -4.82 -15.96 13.25
N ASN A 246 -5.03 -14.91 14.06
CA ASN A 246 -5.46 -15.04 15.44
C ASN A 246 -6.84 -14.40 15.58
N GLU A 247 -7.70 -15.02 16.36
CA GLU A 247 -9.04 -14.51 16.65
C GLU A 247 -9.40 -14.80 18.11
N THR A 248 -9.79 -13.78 18.83
CA THR A 248 -10.24 -13.89 20.20
C THR A 248 -11.66 -13.35 20.30
N VAL A 249 -12.56 -14.14 20.86
CA VAL A 249 -13.94 -13.74 21.18
C VAL A 249 -14.05 -13.63 22.68
N THR A 250 -14.33 -12.42 23.16
CA THR A 250 -14.40 -12.10 24.59
C THR A 250 -15.79 -11.58 24.92
N ILE A 251 -16.35 -12.02 26.03
CA ILE A 251 -17.48 -11.39 26.70
C ILE A 251 -17.00 -10.65 27.93
N PHE A 252 -17.61 -9.52 28.23
CA PHE A 252 -17.19 -8.67 29.34
C PHE A 252 -18.34 -7.80 29.85
N GLN A 253 -18.18 -7.25 31.05
CA GLN A 253 -19.04 -6.21 31.59
C GLN A 253 -18.31 -4.86 31.54
N GLY A 254 -19.08 -3.77 31.51
CA GLY A 254 -18.52 -2.43 31.41
C GLY A 254 -18.22 -2.03 29.96
N ARG A 255 -17.23 -1.18 29.76
CA ARG A 255 -16.79 -0.73 28.44
C ARG A 255 -15.57 -1.52 27.98
N TYR A 256 -15.40 -1.66 26.68
CA TYR A 256 -14.26 -2.35 26.07
C TYR A 256 -12.90 -1.81 26.57
N GLU A 257 -12.81 -0.52 26.84
CA GLU A 257 -11.58 0.11 27.35
C GLU A 257 -11.28 -0.22 28.82
N ASN A 258 -12.32 -0.58 29.61
CA ASN A 258 -12.24 -0.93 31.03
C ASN A 258 -13.11 -2.16 31.30
N MET A 259 -12.71 -3.30 30.74
CA MET A 259 -13.43 -4.57 30.90
C MET A 259 -13.40 -5.05 32.35
N ILE A 260 -14.56 -5.43 32.86
CA ILE A 260 -14.71 -6.06 34.18
C ILE A 260 -15.27 -7.47 33.94
N GLY A 261 -14.74 -8.47 34.64
CA GLY A 261 -15.26 -9.84 34.58
C GLY A 261 -15.25 -10.41 33.15
N GLN A 262 -14.12 -10.28 32.46
CA GLN A 262 -13.96 -10.81 31.11
C GLN A 262 -13.83 -12.33 31.09
N ASP A 263 -14.49 -12.98 30.12
CA ASP A 263 -14.30 -14.40 29.81
C ASP A 263 -14.05 -14.59 28.30
N ILE A 264 -13.14 -15.51 27.98
CA ILE A 264 -12.77 -15.81 26.59
C ILE A 264 -13.58 -17.02 26.13
N ILE A 265 -14.56 -16.79 25.25
CA ILE A 265 -15.41 -17.85 24.69
C ILE A 265 -14.67 -18.65 23.62
N SER A 266 -13.86 -17.99 22.81
CA SER A 266 -13.14 -18.64 21.72
C SER A 266 -11.78 -17.97 21.52
N ASN A 267 -10.75 -18.80 21.34
CA ASN A 267 -9.41 -18.33 21.05
C ASN A 267 -8.79 -19.21 19.95
N ILE A 268 -8.67 -18.63 18.77
CA ILE A 268 -7.97 -19.25 17.63
C ILE A 268 -6.61 -18.58 17.57
N ASN A 269 -5.54 -19.35 17.78
CA ASN A 269 -4.18 -18.83 17.74
C ASN A 269 -3.38 -19.49 16.61
N GLY A 270 -2.79 -18.66 15.74
CA GLY A 270 -1.85 -19.10 14.72
C GLY A 270 -2.46 -19.96 13.60
N LYS A 271 -3.78 -19.89 13.34
CA LYS A 271 -4.41 -20.62 12.23
C LYS A 271 -3.76 -20.19 10.92
N ARG A 272 -3.14 -21.12 10.24
CA ARG A 272 -2.47 -20.88 8.96
C ARG A 272 -3.48 -20.93 7.83
N GLY A 273 -3.32 -20.04 6.86
CA GLY A 273 -4.09 -19.98 5.64
C GLY A 273 -3.30 -19.35 4.51
N ARG A 274 -3.94 -19.17 3.38
CA ARG A 274 -3.37 -18.50 2.21
C ARG A 274 -4.27 -17.38 1.77
N MET A 275 -3.67 -16.31 1.30
CA MET A 275 -4.34 -15.23 0.59
C MET A 275 -3.83 -15.21 -0.84
N ILE A 276 -4.74 -15.05 -1.79
CA ILE A 276 -4.40 -14.96 -3.21
C ILE A 276 -4.81 -13.59 -3.70
N ILE A 277 -3.84 -12.78 -4.12
CA ILE A 277 -4.09 -11.55 -4.87
C ILE A 277 -3.88 -11.89 -6.34
N PRO A 278 -4.88 -11.65 -7.21
CA PRO A 278 -4.82 -12.07 -8.61
C PRO A 278 -3.78 -11.27 -9.40
N GLN A 279 -3.40 -11.84 -10.53
CA GLN A 279 -2.49 -11.22 -11.49
C GLN A 279 -3.09 -9.96 -12.11
N SER A 280 -2.17 -9.10 -12.59
CA SER A 280 -2.52 -7.93 -13.39
C SER A 280 -1.68 -7.82 -14.64
N ILE A 281 -2.28 -7.25 -15.68
CA ILE A 281 -1.61 -6.93 -16.94
C ILE A 281 -1.92 -5.47 -17.25
N GLY A 282 -0.90 -4.71 -17.61
CA GLY A 282 -1.05 -3.33 -18.00
C GLY A 282 -0.30 -3.01 -19.28
N ALA A 283 -0.85 -2.09 -20.07
CA ALA A 283 -0.22 -1.54 -21.24
C ALA A 283 -0.40 -0.03 -21.28
N GLY A 284 0.57 0.67 -21.82
CA GLY A 284 0.53 2.12 -21.91
C GLY A 284 1.31 2.65 -23.09
N THR A 285 0.97 3.87 -23.46
CA THR A 285 1.67 4.62 -24.50
C THR A 285 1.94 6.04 -24.03
N SER A 286 3.02 6.62 -24.51
CA SER A 286 3.35 8.03 -24.28
C SER A 286 3.84 8.68 -25.56
N TYR A 287 3.48 9.94 -25.73
CA TYR A 287 3.96 10.79 -26.78
C TYR A 287 4.69 12.00 -26.18
N HIS A 288 5.92 12.21 -26.59
CA HIS A 288 6.75 13.33 -26.16
C HIS A 288 7.03 14.24 -27.36
N TYR A 289 6.75 15.52 -27.21
CA TYR A 289 7.15 16.55 -28.16
C TYR A 289 8.29 17.38 -27.59
N ALA A 290 9.49 17.11 -28.03
CA ALA A 290 10.72 17.65 -27.43
C ALA A 290 10.72 17.46 -25.92
N ASN A 291 11.19 18.43 -25.13
CA ASN A 291 11.08 18.42 -23.66
C ASN A 291 9.94 19.33 -23.17
N ARG A 292 8.94 19.63 -23.99
CA ARG A 292 7.92 20.65 -23.70
C ARG A 292 6.55 20.05 -23.37
N PHE A 293 6.25 18.90 -23.92
CA PHE A 293 4.92 18.35 -23.87
C PHE A 293 4.96 16.82 -23.80
N LEU A 294 4.18 16.25 -22.90
CA LEU A 294 4.01 14.81 -22.70
C LEU A 294 2.52 14.51 -22.56
N ILE A 295 2.03 13.58 -23.37
CA ILE A 295 0.73 12.92 -23.18
C ILE A 295 0.98 11.43 -23.00
N GLY A 296 0.23 10.79 -22.10
CA GLY A 296 0.26 9.34 -21.92
C GLY A 296 -1.11 8.78 -21.62
N LEU A 297 -1.25 7.49 -21.92
CA LEU A 297 -2.42 6.68 -21.61
C LEU A 297 -1.96 5.32 -21.11
N ASP A 298 -2.46 4.92 -19.96
CA ASP A 298 -2.24 3.60 -19.37
C ASP A 298 -3.58 2.90 -19.14
N ALA A 299 -3.61 1.59 -19.41
CA ALA A 299 -4.75 0.72 -19.12
C ALA A 299 -4.26 -0.51 -18.36
N THR A 300 -5.00 -0.89 -17.30
CA THR A 300 -4.68 -2.05 -16.47
C THR A 300 -5.90 -2.94 -16.31
N TRP A 301 -5.68 -4.24 -16.45
CA TRP A 301 -6.68 -5.25 -16.22
C TRP A 301 -6.28 -6.14 -15.05
N HIS A 302 -7.17 -6.28 -14.05
CA HIS A 302 -7.01 -7.10 -12.87
C HIS A 302 -8.10 -8.18 -12.82
N GLN A 303 -7.76 -9.39 -12.41
CA GLN A 303 -8.69 -10.51 -12.27
C GLN A 303 -9.24 -10.62 -10.83
N TRP A 304 -9.87 -9.56 -10.31
CA TRP A 304 -10.31 -9.51 -8.91
C TRP A 304 -11.30 -10.63 -8.51
N GLU A 305 -12.02 -11.21 -9.46
CA GLU A 305 -12.86 -12.38 -9.21
C GLU A 305 -12.10 -13.59 -8.64
N LYS A 306 -10.78 -13.62 -8.79
CA LYS A 306 -9.90 -14.68 -8.27
C LYS A 306 -9.29 -14.37 -6.90
N PHE A 307 -9.66 -13.25 -6.29
CA PHE A 307 -9.22 -12.92 -4.93
C PHE A 307 -9.73 -13.97 -3.94
N LYS A 308 -8.86 -14.44 -3.04
CA LYS A 308 -9.22 -15.38 -1.97
C LYS A 308 -8.52 -15.00 -0.68
N LEU A 309 -9.29 -14.95 0.41
CA LEU A 309 -8.78 -14.76 1.77
C LEU A 309 -9.06 -16.01 2.59
N MET A 310 -8.02 -16.63 3.18
CA MET A 310 -8.13 -17.81 4.05
C MET A 310 -8.88 -19.00 3.39
N ASN A 311 -8.71 -19.20 2.08
CA ASN A 311 -9.40 -20.23 1.28
C ASN A 311 -10.92 -20.03 1.11
N GLN A 312 -11.46 -18.91 1.54
CA GLN A 312 -12.84 -18.51 1.23
C GLN A 312 -12.82 -17.61 -0.01
N SER A 313 -13.73 -17.85 -0.93
CA SER A 313 -14.00 -16.91 -2.02
C SER A 313 -14.89 -15.81 -1.46
N ASP A 314 -14.27 -14.72 -1.02
CA ASP A 314 -15.03 -13.50 -0.78
C ASP A 314 -15.31 -12.89 -2.16
N SER A 315 -16.57 -12.91 -2.57
CA SER A 315 -17.06 -12.08 -3.66
C SER A 315 -17.02 -10.63 -3.16
N LEU A 316 -16.08 -9.85 -3.67
CA LEU A 316 -16.06 -8.40 -3.51
C LEU A 316 -17.12 -7.76 -4.39
#